data_be96838899266f853ed19845034773f4
#
_entry.id   be96838899266f853ed19845034773f4
#
_cell.length_a   1.000
_cell.length_b   1.000
_cell.length_c   1.000
_cell.angle_alpha   90.00
_cell.angle_beta   90.00
_cell.angle_gamma   90.00
#
_symmetry.space_group_name_H-M   'P 1'
#
loop_
_entity.id
_entity.type
_entity.pdbx_description
1 polymer ?
#
loop_
_entity_poly.entity_id
_entity_poly.type
_entity_poly.pdbx_seq_one_letter_code
_entity_poly.pdbx_strand_id
1 'polypeptide(L)'
;MKNILTATFLTCLCITGNAQINHGYPIDPVPFTSVKVTDSFWGQRLQASREVTIPLAFSKCEETGRYENFIKAAHPSDTYKVEGFSFDDTDVYKTI
;
A
#
# COMPACT_ATOMS: atom_id res chain seq x y z
N MET A 1 -37.90 41.18 33.29
CA MET A 1 -38.01 39.77 32.81
C MET A 1 -36.68 39.40 32.23
N LYS A 2 -35.92 38.53 32.92
CA LYS A 2 -34.54 38.18 32.59
C LYS A 2 -34.55 36.92 31.71
N ASN A 3 -34.11 37.03 30.47
CA ASN A 3 -33.93 35.89 29.58
C ASN A 3 -32.61 35.17 29.91
N ILE A 4 -32.72 33.99 30.48
CA ILE A 4 -31.60 33.09 30.72
C ILE A 4 -31.37 32.33 29.43
N LEU A 5 -30.28 32.70 28.75
CA LEU A 5 -29.79 31.98 27.55
C LEU A 5 -28.98 30.77 28.03
N THR A 6 -29.61 29.61 27.99
CA THR A 6 -28.94 28.34 28.32
C THR A 6 -28.12 27.91 27.13
N ALA A 7 -26.81 28.14 27.19
CA ALA A 7 -25.86 27.62 26.22
C ALA A 7 -25.64 26.11 26.47
N THR A 8 -26.25 25.28 25.67
CA THR A 8 -26.00 23.83 25.69
C THR A 8 -24.66 23.55 24.98
N PHE A 9 -23.65 23.33 25.80
CA PHE A 9 -22.31 22.93 25.30
C PHE A 9 -22.36 21.45 24.88
N LEU A 10 -22.53 21.22 23.57
CA LEU A 10 -22.50 19.88 23.00
C LEU A 10 -21.05 19.39 22.96
N THR A 11 -20.63 18.71 23.99
CA THR A 11 -19.34 18.05 24.06
C THR A 11 -19.37 16.84 23.11
N CYS A 12 -18.79 17.00 21.93
CA CYS A 12 -18.56 15.89 21.00
C CYS A 12 -17.47 14.98 21.59
N LEU A 13 -17.90 13.92 22.26
CA LEU A 13 -17.01 12.90 22.79
C LEU A 13 -16.51 12.08 21.58
N CYS A 14 -15.32 12.42 21.07
CA CYS A 14 -14.61 11.57 20.11
C CYS A 14 -14.21 10.28 20.82
N ILE A 15 -15.08 9.28 20.72
CA ILE A 15 -14.72 7.92 21.11
C ILE A 15 -13.72 7.44 20.06
N THR A 16 -12.44 7.53 20.36
CA THR A 16 -11.40 6.82 19.61
C THR A 16 -11.60 5.33 19.85
N GLY A 17 -12.44 4.72 19.02
CA GLY A 17 -12.59 3.27 19.02
C GLY A 17 -11.27 2.66 18.57
N ASN A 18 -10.51 2.12 19.50
CA ASN A 18 -9.48 1.15 19.15
C ASN A 18 -10.20 -0.06 18.57
N ALA A 19 -10.27 -0.14 17.25
CA ALA A 19 -10.70 -1.35 16.57
C ALA A 19 -9.66 -2.43 16.90
N GLN A 20 -9.93 -3.19 17.94
CA GLN A 20 -9.17 -4.38 18.25
C GLN A 20 -9.44 -5.36 17.11
N ILE A 21 -8.47 -5.55 16.23
CA ILE A 21 -8.52 -6.57 15.19
C ILE A 21 -8.48 -7.90 15.92
N ASN A 22 -9.66 -8.44 16.21
CA ASN A 22 -9.79 -9.78 16.78
C ASN A 22 -9.51 -10.75 15.61
N HIS A 23 -8.25 -11.13 15.49
CA HIS A 23 -7.87 -12.21 14.60
C HIS A 23 -8.53 -13.48 15.13
N GLY A 24 -9.63 -13.92 14.51
CA GLY A 24 -10.32 -15.15 14.84
C GLY A 24 -9.46 -16.42 14.60
N TYR A 25 -8.17 -16.25 14.44
CA TYR A 25 -7.16 -17.28 14.23
C TYR A 25 -6.22 -17.32 15.44
N PRO A 26 -5.97 -18.51 15.99
CA PRO A 26 -5.23 -18.66 17.27
C PRO A 26 -3.71 -18.39 17.15
N ILE A 27 -3.25 -17.88 16.02
CA ILE A 27 -1.85 -17.56 15.76
C ILE A 27 -1.71 -16.07 15.48
N ASP A 28 -0.92 -15.38 16.26
CA ASP A 28 -0.58 -13.98 16.02
C ASP A 28 0.53 -13.87 14.96
N PRO A 29 0.34 -13.05 13.90
CA PRO A 29 1.36 -12.85 12.89
C PRO A 29 2.57 -12.09 13.46
N VAL A 30 3.76 -12.62 13.23
CA VAL A 30 4.99 -11.91 13.55
C VAL A 30 5.25 -10.86 12.46
N PRO A 31 5.56 -9.60 12.82
CA PRO A 31 5.95 -8.60 11.84
C PRO A 31 7.13 -9.08 11.00
N PHE A 32 7.04 -9.01 9.67
CA PHE A 32 8.11 -9.50 8.78
C PHE A 32 9.46 -8.81 9.05
N THR A 33 9.45 -7.56 9.53
CA THR A 33 10.66 -6.81 9.93
C THR A 33 11.39 -7.42 11.14
N SER A 34 10.69 -8.25 11.92
CA SER A 34 11.26 -8.97 13.08
C SER A 34 11.83 -10.34 12.69
N VAL A 35 11.62 -10.79 11.45
CA VAL A 35 12.14 -12.06 10.95
C VAL A 35 13.49 -11.86 10.30
N LYS A 36 14.48 -12.63 10.74
CA LYS A 36 15.81 -12.66 10.12
C LYS A 36 16.10 -14.05 9.59
N VAL A 37 16.42 -14.13 8.32
CA VAL A 37 16.87 -15.38 7.69
C VAL A 37 18.39 -15.46 7.80
N THR A 38 18.87 -16.46 8.52
CA THR A 38 20.30 -16.61 8.86
C THR A 38 20.97 -17.82 8.18
N ASP A 39 20.18 -18.66 7.50
CA ASP A 39 20.71 -19.80 6.79
C ASP A 39 21.35 -19.41 5.45
N SER A 40 22.29 -20.25 4.98
CA SER A 40 23.04 -19.98 3.74
C SER A 40 22.22 -20.22 2.47
N PHE A 41 21.16 -21.04 2.54
CA PHE A 41 20.34 -21.35 1.37
C PHE A 41 19.36 -20.24 1.04
N TRP A 42 18.52 -19.82 2.00
CA TRP A 42 17.56 -18.76 1.80
C TRP A 42 18.20 -17.37 1.82
N GLY A 43 19.24 -17.18 2.63
CA GLY A 43 19.96 -15.91 2.69
C GLY A 43 20.48 -15.46 1.33
N GLN A 44 21.12 -16.37 0.57
CA GLN A 44 21.61 -16.06 -0.79
C GLN A 44 20.48 -15.73 -1.76
N ARG A 45 19.33 -16.43 -1.66
CA ARG A 45 18.18 -16.17 -2.51
C ARG A 45 17.53 -14.83 -2.22
N LEU A 46 17.42 -14.47 -0.96
CA LEU A 46 16.90 -13.17 -0.55
C LEU A 46 17.84 -12.04 -0.99
N GLN A 47 19.14 -12.26 -0.90
CA GLN A 47 20.13 -11.31 -1.41
C GLN A 47 20.01 -11.14 -2.92
N ALA A 48 19.96 -12.22 -3.69
CA ALA A 48 19.79 -12.17 -5.14
C ALA A 48 18.44 -11.51 -5.53
N SER A 49 17.38 -11.79 -4.80
CA SER A 49 16.09 -11.14 -5.01
C SER A 49 16.19 -9.63 -4.80
N ARG A 50 16.82 -9.20 -3.71
CA ARG A 50 16.96 -7.78 -3.37
C ARG A 50 17.88 -7.02 -4.30
N GLU A 51 19.00 -7.61 -4.68
CA GLU A 51 20.05 -6.91 -5.43
C GLU A 51 19.89 -7.01 -6.96
N VAL A 52 19.19 -8.04 -7.44
CA VAL A 52 19.08 -8.31 -8.87
C VAL A 52 17.62 -8.36 -9.31
N THR A 53 16.79 -9.23 -8.72
CA THR A 53 15.46 -9.52 -9.27
C THR A 53 14.52 -8.33 -9.12
N ILE A 54 14.44 -7.71 -7.94
CA ILE A 54 13.57 -6.57 -7.68
C ILE A 54 13.99 -5.36 -8.53
N PRO A 55 15.26 -4.92 -8.54
CA PRO A 55 15.69 -3.83 -9.41
C PRO A 55 15.43 -4.10 -10.90
N LEU A 56 15.65 -5.33 -11.36
CA LEU A 56 15.34 -5.71 -12.74
C LEU A 56 13.86 -5.63 -13.05
N ALA A 57 12.98 -6.07 -12.13
CA ALA A 57 11.53 -5.99 -12.31
C ALA A 57 11.07 -4.53 -12.45
N PHE A 58 11.57 -3.62 -11.61
CA PHE A 58 11.28 -2.18 -11.73
C PHE A 58 11.77 -1.62 -13.06
N SER A 59 13.01 -1.92 -13.46
CA SER A 59 13.56 -1.50 -14.75
C SER A 59 12.70 -1.99 -15.92
N LYS A 60 12.21 -3.22 -15.87
CA LYS A 60 11.34 -3.77 -16.91
C LYS A 60 9.96 -3.12 -16.93
N CYS A 61 9.39 -2.80 -15.79
CA CYS A 61 8.15 -2.04 -15.73
C CYS A 61 8.29 -0.65 -16.40
N GLU A 62 9.42 0.00 -16.18
CA GLU A 62 9.74 1.29 -16.82
C GLU A 62 9.96 1.13 -18.33
N GLU A 63 10.86 0.24 -18.75
CA GLU A 63 11.18 -0.02 -20.17
C GLU A 63 9.96 -0.41 -21.01
N THR A 64 9.00 -1.11 -20.41
CA THR A 64 7.80 -1.58 -21.10
C THR A 64 6.59 -0.66 -20.92
N GLY A 65 6.78 0.53 -20.31
CA GLY A 65 5.73 1.53 -20.16
C GLY A 65 4.62 1.16 -19.18
N ARG A 66 4.88 0.23 -18.22
CA ARG A 66 3.86 -0.19 -17.24
C ARG A 66 3.41 0.93 -16.31
N TYR A 67 4.23 1.96 -16.12
CA TYR A 67 3.89 3.11 -15.30
C TYR A 67 3.07 4.19 -16.04
N GLU A 68 3.01 4.14 -17.37
CA GLU A 68 2.41 5.20 -18.18
C GLU A 68 0.93 5.43 -17.86
N ASN A 69 0.15 4.37 -17.67
CA ASN A 69 -1.26 4.51 -17.32
C ASN A 69 -1.48 5.14 -15.95
N PHE A 70 -0.60 4.87 -14.98
CA PHE A 70 -0.64 5.52 -13.67
C PHE A 70 -0.28 7.01 -13.76
N ILE A 71 0.75 7.35 -14.55
CA ILE A 71 1.17 8.74 -14.79
C ILE A 71 0.04 9.50 -15.47
N LYS A 72 -0.58 8.91 -16.50
CA LYS A 72 -1.72 9.50 -17.21
C LYS A 72 -2.93 9.66 -16.29
N ALA A 73 -3.21 8.68 -15.43
CA ALA A 73 -4.30 8.76 -14.47
C ALA A 73 -4.08 9.87 -13.41
N ALA A 74 -2.83 10.11 -13.02
CA ALA A 74 -2.48 11.21 -12.11
C ALA A 74 -2.66 12.59 -12.75
N HIS A 75 -2.62 12.67 -14.10
CA HIS A 75 -2.76 13.90 -14.88
C HIS A 75 -3.84 13.73 -15.96
N PRO A 76 -5.13 13.60 -15.57
CA PRO A 76 -6.20 13.33 -16.52
C PRO A 76 -6.38 14.49 -17.49
N SER A 77 -6.59 14.16 -18.76
CA SER A 77 -6.93 15.09 -19.81
C SER A 77 -8.01 14.50 -20.72
N ASP A 78 -8.72 15.33 -21.48
CA ASP A 78 -9.77 14.89 -22.41
C ASP A 78 -9.23 13.99 -23.53
N THR A 79 -7.92 14.02 -23.75
CA THR A 79 -7.23 13.20 -24.76
C THR A 79 -6.64 11.91 -24.18
N TYR A 80 -6.89 11.63 -22.91
CA TYR A 80 -6.37 10.46 -22.22
C TYR A 80 -6.84 9.17 -22.92
N LYS A 81 -5.87 8.32 -23.25
CA LYS A 81 -6.12 6.95 -23.72
C LYS A 81 -5.25 5.99 -22.93
N VAL A 82 -5.89 4.94 -22.42
CA VAL A 82 -5.19 3.79 -21.84
C VAL A 82 -4.44 3.09 -22.97
N GLU A 83 -3.18 2.77 -22.73
CA GLU A 83 -2.32 2.04 -23.66
C GLU A 83 -1.92 0.69 -23.08
N GLY A 84 -1.60 -0.26 -23.95
CA GLY A 84 -1.24 -1.62 -23.56
C GLY A 84 -2.43 -2.52 -23.31
N PHE A 85 -2.18 -3.59 -22.55
CA PHE A 85 -3.22 -4.55 -22.19
C PHE A 85 -3.93 -4.13 -20.90
N SER A 86 -5.20 -4.52 -20.76
CA SER A 86 -6.04 -4.19 -19.60
C SER A 86 -5.50 -4.69 -18.26
N PHE A 87 -4.53 -5.58 -18.26
CA PHE A 87 -3.90 -6.18 -17.07
C PHE A 87 -2.47 -5.68 -16.82
N ASP A 88 -1.95 -4.74 -17.60
CA ASP A 88 -0.58 -4.23 -17.48
C ASP A 88 -0.29 -3.63 -16.10
N ASP A 89 -1.28 -3.00 -15.48
CA ASP A 89 -1.18 -2.44 -14.14
C ASP A 89 -0.84 -3.49 -13.06
N THR A 90 -1.20 -4.76 -13.30
CA THR A 90 -0.91 -5.85 -12.36
C THR A 90 0.57 -6.13 -12.21
N ASP A 91 1.39 -5.83 -13.21
CA ASP A 91 2.83 -6.02 -13.15
C ASP A 91 3.48 -5.03 -12.17
N VAL A 92 2.96 -3.80 -12.12
CA VAL A 92 3.36 -2.79 -11.13
C VAL A 92 2.99 -3.25 -9.72
N TYR A 93 1.74 -3.69 -9.50
CA TYR A 93 1.29 -4.17 -8.20
C TYR A 93 2.05 -5.40 -7.68
N LYS A 94 2.54 -6.26 -8.56
CA LYS A 94 3.37 -7.42 -8.18
C LYS A 94 4.80 -7.04 -7.83
N THR A 95 5.27 -5.89 -8.29
CA THR A 95 6.65 -5.44 -8.09
C THR A 95 6.81 -4.62 -6.80
N ILE A 96 5.74 -3.95 -6.36
CA ILE A 96 5.71 -3.18 -5.12
C ILE A 96 5.58 -4.13 -3.94
#